data_7047c4a72f0815c35af6a229aa99dd0f
#
_entry.id   7047c4a72f0815c35af6a229aa99dd0f
#
_cell.length_a   1.000
_cell.length_b   1.000
_cell.length_c   1.000
_cell.angle_alpha   90.00
_cell.angle_beta   90.00
_cell.angle_gamma   90.00
#
_symmetry.space_group_name_H-M   'P 1'
#
loop_
_entity.id
_entity.type
_entity.pdbx_description
1 polymer ?
#
loop_
_entity_poly.entity_id
_entity_poly.type
_entity_poly.pdbx_seq_one_letter_code
_entity_poly.pdbx_strand_id
1 'polypeptide(L)'
;MSNIKNKRTNSNLLYEKLLTNDKKNLSTNETEILNKRILELKQLTIIPQKEKNNEMPHMQVFTPNHLEQADLLFMPTGAFGFKYILVIVDAHTKKCDAEAIKNKLSSTVMKALIKIYKRGIVKEPKILSVDAGTEFKDEFEAYCKEKNIILKVAHTNRHRQQSLVETKNKIIASNLLNLLNYKELDTGKYSKDWTKHLKPLISLINDNLPKIITEEIFPEPILSKNSNNNIMLPINTKGRVRLDVNKDINGKRLIGWRSGDIRWSKNILEIENIILKAGFPIMYSLKNEINIFRTRQQLQVI
;
A
#
# COMPACT_ATOMS: atom_id res chain seq x y z
N MET A 1 15.73 6.79 -32.25
CA MET A 1 15.61 7.00 -30.78
C MET A 1 16.15 8.35 -30.26
N SER A 2 16.77 9.19 -31.06
CA SER A 2 17.31 10.53 -30.70
C SER A 2 16.28 11.67 -30.63
N ASN A 3 15.14 11.54 -31.32
CA ASN A 3 14.18 12.64 -31.43
C ASN A 3 13.22 12.86 -30.24
N ILE A 4 13.11 11.87 -29.33
CA ILE A 4 12.19 11.98 -28.17
C ILE A 4 12.87 12.70 -26.99
N LYS A 5 14.19 12.57 -26.85
CA LYS A 5 14.96 13.31 -25.81
C LYS A 5 14.99 14.82 -26.07
N ASN A 6 15.09 15.24 -27.31
CA ASN A 6 15.15 16.68 -27.67
C ASN A 6 13.81 17.41 -27.53
N LYS A 7 12.64 16.75 -27.69
CA LYS A 7 11.35 17.41 -27.49
C LYS A 7 11.03 17.70 -26.01
N ARG A 8 11.50 16.84 -25.07
CA ARG A 8 11.32 17.09 -23.62
C ARG A 8 12.18 18.22 -23.07
N THR A 9 13.38 18.41 -23.61
CA THR A 9 14.29 19.50 -23.22
C THR A 9 13.77 20.87 -23.67
N ASN A 10 13.11 20.96 -24.82
CA ASN A 10 12.57 22.22 -25.33
C ASN A 10 11.33 22.72 -24.57
N SER A 11 10.50 21.85 -24.01
CA SER A 11 9.32 22.29 -23.23
C SER A 11 9.70 22.90 -21.87
N ASN A 12 10.80 22.47 -21.27
CA ASN A 12 11.30 23.05 -20.02
C ASN A 12 11.94 24.42 -20.19
N LEU A 13 12.50 24.70 -21.37
CA LEU A 13 13.06 26.03 -21.71
C LEU A 13 12.00 27.11 -21.95
N LEU A 14 10.78 26.73 -22.36
CA LEU A 14 9.72 27.69 -22.64
C LEU A 14 9.16 28.32 -21.35
N TYR A 15 8.97 27.55 -20.29
CA TYR A 15 8.48 28.05 -19.01
C TYR A 15 9.51 29.02 -18.35
N GLU A 16 10.81 28.69 -18.47
CA GLU A 16 11.89 29.58 -17.99
C GLU A 16 11.88 30.91 -18.72
N LYS A 17 11.72 30.88 -20.06
CA LYS A 17 11.57 32.09 -20.85
C LYS A 17 10.34 32.93 -20.49
N LEU A 18 9.22 32.28 -20.15
CA LEU A 18 8.02 32.97 -19.66
C LEU A 18 8.29 33.68 -18.33
N LEU A 19 8.91 32.99 -17.37
CA LEU A 19 9.24 33.55 -16.05
C LEU A 19 10.26 34.71 -16.15
N THR A 20 11.22 34.66 -17.10
CA THR A 20 12.19 35.70 -17.32
C THR A 20 11.61 36.87 -18.11
N ASN A 21 10.65 36.63 -19.04
CA ASN A 21 9.98 37.69 -19.81
C ASN A 21 8.99 38.50 -18.96
N ASP A 22 8.29 37.90 -18.01
CA ASP A 22 7.36 38.57 -17.10
C ASP A 22 8.09 39.52 -16.13
N LYS A 23 9.42 39.39 -16.02
CA LYS A 23 10.25 40.12 -15.05
C LYS A 23 11.44 40.82 -15.70
N LYS A 24 11.19 41.59 -16.76
CA LYS A 24 12.23 42.26 -17.56
C LYS A 24 13.14 43.24 -16.82
N ASN A 25 12.83 43.63 -15.57
CA ASN A 25 13.57 44.64 -14.79
C ASN A 25 14.06 44.08 -13.43
N LEU A 26 14.52 42.82 -13.36
CA LEU A 26 15.06 42.26 -12.13
C LEU A 26 16.49 42.76 -11.90
N SER A 27 16.78 43.11 -10.65
CA SER A 27 18.13 43.31 -10.15
C SER A 27 18.95 41.98 -10.21
N THR A 28 20.26 42.08 -10.17
CA THR A 28 21.16 40.90 -10.18
C THR A 28 20.81 39.90 -9.07
N ASN A 29 20.50 40.40 -7.88
CA ASN A 29 20.14 39.57 -6.71
C ASN A 29 18.79 38.82 -6.91
N GLU A 30 17.79 39.50 -7.46
CA GLU A 30 16.49 38.91 -7.76
C GLU A 30 16.60 37.83 -8.84
N THR A 31 17.49 38.04 -9.81
CA THR A 31 17.79 37.07 -10.87
C THR A 31 18.44 35.78 -10.29
N GLU A 32 19.36 35.91 -9.37
CA GLU A 32 19.95 34.74 -8.68
C GLU A 32 18.93 33.95 -7.87
N ILE A 33 18.06 34.66 -7.12
CA ILE A 33 16.98 34.02 -6.34
C ILE A 33 16.02 33.28 -7.28
N LEU A 34 15.66 33.88 -8.41
CA LEU A 34 14.77 33.25 -9.40
C LEU A 34 15.40 31.98 -9.98
N ASN A 35 16.66 32.05 -10.39
CA ASN A 35 17.39 30.90 -10.95
C ASN A 35 17.49 29.76 -9.94
N LYS A 36 17.77 30.06 -8.68
CA LYS A 36 17.80 29.06 -7.60
C LYS A 36 16.45 28.37 -7.43
N ARG A 37 15.34 29.11 -7.43
CA ARG A 37 13.97 28.55 -7.34
C ARG A 37 13.60 27.70 -8.56
N ILE A 38 14.00 28.11 -9.76
CA ILE A 38 13.80 27.34 -10.99
C ILE A 38 14.55 26.00 -10.90
N LEU A 39 15.79 26.01 -10.44
CA LEU A 39 16.57 24.79 -10.28
C LEU A 39 15.95 23.84 -9.25
N GLU A 40 15.51 24.38 -8.13
CA GLU A 40 14.81 23.58 -7.10
C GLU A 40 13.52 22.96 -7.65
N LEU A 41 12.69 23.72 -8.35
CA LEU A 41 11.45 23.23 -8.96
C LEU A 41 11.75 22.10 -9.98
N LYS A 42 12.79 22.24 -10.80
CA LYS A 42 13.23 21.19 -11.72
C LYS A 42 13.52 19.88 -10.98
N GLN A 43 14.21 19.94 -9.85
CA GLN A 43 14.51 18.75 -9.03
C GLN A 43 13.23 18.15 -8.45
N LEU A 44 12.33 18.97 -7.93
CA LEU A 44 11.08 18.52 -7.29
C LEU A 44 10.08 17.87 -8.27
N THR A 45 10.15 18.21 -9.54
CA THR A 45 9.24 17.72 -10.60
C THR A 45 9.78 16.54 -11.39
N ILE A 46 11.01 16.07 -11.13
CA ILE A 46 11.56 14.88 -11.78
C ILE A 46 10.62 13.70 -11.54
N ILE A 47 10.18 13.05 -12.63
CA ILE A 47 9.33 11.87 -12.55
C ILE A 47 10.15 10.71 -11.98
N PRO A 48 9.76 10.14 -10.83
CA PRO A 48 10.45 8.99 -10.26
C PRO A 48 10.43 7.81 -11.24
N GLN A 49 11.51 7.05 -11.29
CA GLN A 49 11.53 5.81 -12.05
C GLN A 49 10.44 4.87 -11.51
N LYS A 50 9.72 4.21 -12.42
CA LYS A 50 8.76 3.17 -12.02
C LYS A 50 9.55 1.98 -11.48
N GLU A 51 9.21 1.53 -10.27
CA GLU A 51 9.68 0.25 -9.76
C GLU A 51 9.17 -0.85 -10.69
N LYS A 52 10.08 -1.68 -11.19
CA LYS A 52 9.66 -2.88 -11.93
C LYS A 52 9.03 -3.85 -10.93
N ASN A 53 7.77 -4.16 -11.14
CA ASN A 53 6.96 -4.96 -10.21
C ASN A 53 7.54 -6.35 -9.93
N ASN A 54 8.36 -6.89 -10.82
CA ASN A 54 8.92 -8.25 -10.75
C ASN A 54 10.15 -8.36 -9.83
N GLU A 55 10.71 -7.22 -9.38
CA GLU A 55 11.93 -7.20 -8.55
C GLU A 55 11.62 -6.94 -7.06
N MET A 56 10.37 -6.62 -6.72
CA MET A 56 9.99 -6.43 -5.32
C MET A 56 9.65 -7.78 -4.71
N PRO A 57 10.34 -8.19 -3.66
CA PRO A 57 10.03 -9.45 -3.01
C PRO A 57 8.60 -9.41 -2.49
N HIS A 58 7.88 -10.50 -2.72
CA HIS A 58 6.63 -10.72 -2.01
C HIS A 58 6.94 -10.87 -0.54
N MET A 59 6.08 -10.32 0.32
CA MET A 59 6.24 -10.51 1.76
C MET A 59 6.19 -12.02 2.06
N GLN A 60 7.34 -12.59 2.42
CA GLN A 60 7.42 -13.98 2.85
C GLN A 60 7.26 -14.04 4.37
N VAL A 61 6.31 -14.82 4.81
CA VAL A 61 6.05 -15.11 6.21
C VAL A 61 6.28 -16.59 6.40
N PHE A 62 7.24 -16.97 7.24
CA PHE A 62 7.73 -18.34 7.36
C PHE A 62 6.97 -19.19 8.38
N THR A 63 6.17 -18.57 9.23
CA THR A 63 5.43 -19.27 10.27
C THR A 63 3.94 -18.90 10.23
N PRO A 64 3.04 -19.89 10.46
CA PRO A 64 1.61 -19.61 10.63
C PRO A 64 1.36 -18.62 11.77
N ASN A 65 0.32 -17.81 11.62
CA ASN A 65 -0.14 -16.85 12.63
C ASN A 65 0.92 -15.81 13.05
N HIS A 66 1.95 -15.57 12.22
CA HIS A 66 2.90 -14.49 12.48
C HIS A 66 2.37 -13.16 11.97
N LEU A 67 1.82 -13.16 10.77
CA LEU A 67 1.23 -11.99 10.13
C LEU A 67 -0.10 -12.36 9.48
N GLU A 68 -1.13 -11.63 9.81
CA GLU A 68 -2.42 -11.69 9.12
C GLU A 68 -2.75 -10.35 8.50
N GLN A 69 -3.59 -10.38 7.47
CA GLN A 69 -4.17 -9.20 6.85
C GLN A 69 -5.68 -9.23 7.05
N ALA A 70 -6.23 -8.09 7.45
CA ALA A 70 -7.66 -7.91 7.62
C ALA A 70 -8.17 -6.74 6.78
N ASP A 71 -9.38 -6.91 6.22
CA ASP A 71 -10.04 -5.88 5.43
C ASP A 71 -11.56 -6.07 5.45
N LEU A 72 -12.31 -5.00 5.18
CA LEU A 72 -13.75 -5.01 5.04
C LEU A 72 -14.17 -5.07 3.57
N LEU A 73 -14.79 -6.18 3.19
CA LEU A 73 -15.44 -6.33 1.89
C LEU A 73 -16.87 -5.76 1.92
N PHE A 74 -17.19 -4.88 0.99
CA PHE A 74 -18.52 -4.32 0.81
C PHE A 74 -19.38 -5.24 -0.04
N MET A 75 -20.59 -5.53 0.43
CA MET A 75 -21.55 -6.39 -0.25
C MET A 75 -22.89 -5.66 -0.42
N PRO A 76 -23.72 -6.02 -1.42
CA PRO A 76 -25.10 -5.57 -1.49
C PRO A 76 -25.83 -5.90 -0.18
N THR A 77 -26.77 -5.06 0.22
CA THR A 77 -27.55 -5.28 1.46
C THR A 77 -28.24 -6.63 1.40
N GLY A 78 -27.75 -7.56 2.20
CA GLY A 78 -28.25 -8.92 2.30
C GLY A 78 -29.47 -9.06 3.23
N ALA A 79 -29.90 -10.29 3.44
CA ALA A 79 -30.93 -10.61 4.43
C ALA A 79 -30.50 -10.10 5.80
N PHE A 80 -31.46 -9.66 6.60
CA PHE A 80 -31.24 -9.13 7.97
C PHE A 80 -30.34 -7.89 8.07
N GLY A 81 -30.10 -7.19 6.95
CA GLY A 81 -29.35 -5.92 6.91
C GLY A 81 -27.83 -6.05 6.94
N PHE A 82 -27.28 -7.22 6.66
CA PHE A 82 -25.84 -7.39 6.49
C PHE A 82 -25.34 -6.68 5.23
N LYS A 83 -24.24 -5.93 5.35
CA LYS A 83 -23.66 -5.10 4.25
C LYS A 83 -22.17 -5.28 4.07
N TYR A 84 -21.48 -5.85 5.05
CA TYR A 84 -20.03 -5.97 5.05
C TYR A 84 -19.60 -7.37 5.45
N ILE A 85 -18.41 -7.73 5.07
CA ILE A 85 -17.75 -8.96 5.51
C ILE A 85 -16.37 -8.57 6.02
N LEU A 86 -16.08 -8.86 7.29
CA LEU A 86 -14.69 -8.82 7.77
C LEU A 86 -14.00 -10.08 7.26
N VAL A 87 -12.91 -9.91 6.52
CA VAL A 87 -12.08 -11.00 5.98
C VAL A 87 -10.72 -10.95 6.62
N ILE A 88 -10.24 -12.09 7.09
CA ILE A 88 -8.90 -12.28 7.68
C ILE A 88 -8.17 -13.33 6.87
N VAL A 89 -6.89 -13.09 6.57
CA VAL A 89 -6.03 -14.01 5.81
C VAL A 89 -4.69 -14.17 6.51
N ASP A 90 -4.31 -15.39 6.87
CA ASP A 90 -2.96 -15.69 7.33
C ASP A 90 -1.97 -15.64 6.15
N ALA A 91 -0.93 -14.83 6.32
CA ALA A 91 0.04 -14.58 5.27
C ALA A 91 0.95 -15.81 4.96
N HIS A 92 1.11 -16.74 5.89
CA HIS A 92 1.86 -17.98 5.66
C HIS A 92 0.99 -19.04 4.99
N THR A 93 -0.05 -19.51 5.68
CA THR A 93 -0.90 -20.63 5.23
C THR A 93 -1.82 -20.25 4.07
N LYS A 94 -2.05 -18.98 3.84
CA LYS A 94 -3.07 -18.43 2.91
C LYS A 94 -4.50 -18.84 3.28
N LYS A 95 -4.70 -19.49 4.42
CA LYS A 95 -6.04 -19.73 4.96
C LYS A 95 -6.72 -18.43 5.28
N CYS A 96 -8.01 -18.41 5.10
CA CYS A 96 -8.83 -17.24 5.42
C CYS A 96 -10.05 -17.64 6.23
N ASP A 97 -10.58 -16.70 6.98
CA ASP A 97 -11.90 -16.78 7.60
C ASP A 97 -12.62 -15.45 7.45
N ALA A 98 -13.94 -15.45 7.56
CA ALA A 98 -14.73 -14.28 7.33
C ALA A 98 -16.01 -14.26 8.17
N GLU A 99 -16.46 -13.06 8.58
CA GLU A 99 -17.68 -12.85 9.32
C GLU A 99 -18.51 -11.72 8.71
N ALA A 100 -19.82 -12.00 8.48
CA ALA A 100 -20.75 -11.00 7.98
C ALA A 100 -21.15 -10.02 9.10
N ILE A 101 -21.16 -8.72 8.80
CA ILE A 101 -21.52 -7.65 9.73
C ILE A 101 -22.48 -6.63 9.11
N LYS A 102 -23.26 -5.95 9.94
CA LYS A 102 -24.29 -4.99 9.50
C LYS A 102 -23.76 -3.57 9.31
N ASN A 103 -22.80 -3.19 10.11
CA ASN A 103 -22.17 -1.86 10.10
C ASN A 103 -20.67 -2.00 10.32
N LYS A 104 -19.94 -0.92 10.10
CA LYS A 104 -18.50 -0.84 10.25
C LYS A 104 -18.04 -0.10 11.52
N LEU A 105 -18.85 -0.12 12.57
CA LEU A 105 -18.43 0.40 13.86
C LEU A 105 -17.30 -0.45 14.43
N SER A 106 -16.31 0.16 15.04
CA SER A 106 -15.15 -0.51 15.62
C SER A 106 -15.54 -1.65 16.55
N SER A 107 -16.52 -1.45 17.43
CA SER A 107 -17.06 -2.49 18.33
C SER A 107 -17.69 -3.67 17.59
N THR A 108 -18.32 -3.43 16.42
CA THR A 108 -18.91 -4.50 15.60
C THR A 108 -17.82 -5.31 14.91
N VAL A 109 -16.80 -4.63 14.36
CA VAL A 109 -15.66 -5.26 13.70
C VAL A 109 -14.83 -6.06 14.70
N MET A 110 -14.58 -5.53 15.90
CA MET A 110 -13.95 -6.24 17.01
C MET A 110 -14.70 -7.54 17.38
N LYS A 111 -16.03 -7.47 17.54
CA LYS A 111 -16.84 -8.66 17.85
C LYS A 111 -16.76 -9.72 16.74
N ALA A 112 -16.69 -9.28 15.48
CA ALA A 112 -16.52 -10.17 14.33
C ALA A 112 -15.13 -10.84 14.36
N LEU A 113 -14.07 -10.09 14.67
CA LEU A 113 -12.71 -10.60 14.83
C LEU A 113 -12.67 -11.71 15.92
N ILE A 114 -13.26 -11.45 17.08
CA ILE A 114 -13.33 -12.45 18.16
C ILE A 114 -14.04 -13.72 17.71
N LYS A 115 -15.14 -13.62 16.95
CA LYS A 115 -15.84 -14.79 16.41
C LYS A 115 -14.98 -15.57 15.42
N ILE A 116 -14.22 -14.89 14.59
CA ILE A 116 -13.29 -15.52 13.63
C ILE A 116 -12.25 -16.34 14.39
N TYR A 117 -11.57 -15.74 15.36
CA TYR A 117 -10.52 -16.43 16.12
C TYR A 117 -11.08 -17.60 16.96
N LYS A 118 -12.30 -17.47 17.50
CA LYS A 118 -12.97 -18.59 18.19
C LYS A 118 -13.21 -19.81 17.31
N ARG A 119 -13.35 -19.65 15.97
CA ARG A 119 -13.51 -20.79 15.05
C ARG A 119 -12.21 -21.55 14.80
N GLY A 120 -11.05 -20.92 15.03
CA GLY A 120 -9.74 -21.57 14.98
C GLY A 120 -9.23 -21.89 13.57
N ILE A 121 -9.90 -21.42 12.49
CA ILE A 121 -9.41 -21.57 11.11
C ILE A 121 -8.15 -20.72 10.93
N VAL A 122 -8.18 -19.48 11.38
CA VAL A 122 -7.06 -18.60 11.63
C VAL A 122 -6.98 -18.34 13.14
N LYS A 123 -5.79 -18.08 13.69
CA LYS A 123 -5.57 -17.86 15.12
C LYS A 123 -5.01 -16.47 15.34
N GLU A 124 -5.12 -15.98 16.57
CA GLU A 124 -4.55 -14.69 16.96
C GLU A 124 -3.09 -14.54 16.50
N PRO A 125 -2.76 -13.55 15.63
CA PRO A 125 -1.43 -13.38 15.07
C PRO A 125 -0.53 -12.57 15.98
N LYS A 126 0.79 -12.57 15.69
CA LYS A 126 1.69 -11.57 16.29
C LYS A 126 1.46 -10.18 15.71
N ILE A 127 1.19 -10.10 14.41
CA ILE A 127 0.99 -8.85 13.69
C ILE A 127 -0.30 -8.96 12.87
N LEU A 128 -1.22 -8.00 13.06
CA LEU A 128 -2.41 -7.85 12.24
C LEU A 128 -2.26 -6.59 11.38
N SER A 129 -2.23 -6.76 10.06
CA SER A 129 -2.14 -5.66 9.10
C SER A 129 -3.53 -5.27 8.62
N VAL A 130 -3.88 -4.00 8.80
CA VAL A 130 -5.16 -3.40 8.39
C VAL A 130 -4.92 -2.17 7.53
N ASP A 131 -5.96 -1.67 6.84
CA ASP A 131 -5.90 -0.36 6.22
C ASP A 131 -6.06 0.78 7.25
N ALA A 132 -6.02 2.04 6.79
CA ALA A 132 -6.16 3.20 7.65
C ALA A 132 -7.64 3.56 7.97
N GLY A 133 -8.55 2.58 7.90
CA GLY A 133 -9.97 2.76 8.18
C GLY A 133 -10.27 3.07 9.65
N THR A 134 -11.32 3.84 9.90
CA THR A 134 -11.77 4.17 11.26
C THR A 134 -12.32 2.97 12.02
N GLU A 135 -12.76 1.95 11.31
CA GLU A 135 -13.28 0.69 11.82
C GLU A 135 -12.26 -0.14 12.61
N PHE A 136 -10.96 0.11 12.37
CA PHE A 136 -9.85 -0.57 13.03
C PHE A 136 -9.22 0.25 14.17
N LYS A 137 -9.91 1.31 14.62
CA LYS A 137 -9.49 2.16 15.75
C LYS A 137 -10.26 1.81 17.02
N ASP A 138 -10.06 2.62 18.05
CA ASP A 138 -10.82 2.58 19.32
C ASP A 138 -10.92 1.16 19.92
N GLU A 139 -12.10 0.58 20.02
CA GLU A 139 -12.32 -0.72 20.67
C GLU A 139 -11.58 -1.87 19.96
N PHE A 140 -11.42 -1.79 18.63
CA PHE A 140 -10.67 -2.80 17.88
C PHE A 140 -9.18 -2.74 18.23
N GLU A 141 -8.60 -1.54 18.26
CA GLU A 141 -7.20 -1.32 18.65
C GLU A 141 -6.96 -1.70 20.12
N ALA A 142 -7.89 -1.34 21.02
CA ALA A 142 -7.83 -1.72 22.43
C ALA A 142 -7.81 -3.25 22.62
N TYR A 143 -8.65 -3.98 21.88
CA TYR A 143 -8.65 -5.44 21.88
C TYR A 143 -7.33 -6.02 21.38
N CYS A 144 -6.81 -5.51 20.28
CA CYS A 144 -5.51 -5.97 19.75
C CYS A 144 -4.39 -5.76 20.79
N LYS A 145 -4.38 -4.63 21.47
CA LYS A 145 -3.41 -4.33 22.53
C LYS A 145 -3.55 -5.26 23.73
N GLU A 146 -4.78 -5.54 24.18
CA GLU A 146 -5.07 -6.51 25.27
C GLU A 146 -4.52 -7.90 24.93
N LYS A 147 -4.67 -8.33 23.66
CA LYS A 147 -4.20 -9.64 23.16
C LYS A 147 -2.73 -9.65 22.75
N ASN A 148 -1.97 -8.58 22.97
CA ASN A 148 -0.59 -8.43 22.51
C ASN A 148 -0.41 -8.62 20.99
N ILE A 149 -1.44 -8.27 20.21
CA ILE A 149 -1.40 -8.25 18.74
C ILE A 149 -0.88 -6.89 18.29
N ILE A 150 0.23 -6.87 17.55
CA ILE A 150 0.76 -5.64 16.98
C ILE A 150 -0.11 -5.23 15.78
N LEU A 151 -0.87 -4.15 15.94
CA LEU A 151 -1.67 -3.60 14.84
C LEU A 151 -0.78 -2.79 13.90
N LYS A 152 -0.65 -3.26 12.65
CA LYS A 152 0.10 -2.59 11.59
C LYS A 152 -0.85 -1.93 10.62
N VAL A 153 -0.94 -0.61 10.66
CA VAL A 153 -1.74 0.16 9.71
C VAL A 153 -0.98 0.32 8.40
N ALA A 154 -1.56 -0.16 7.29
CA ALA A 154 -0.99 0.00 5.97
C ALA A 154 -1.01 1.47 5.54
N HIS A 155 0.11 1.97 4.99
CA HIS A 155 0.16 3.32 4.47
C HIS A 155 -0.77 3.48 3.26
N THR A 156 -1.51 4.58 3.22
CA THR A 156 -2.33 4.99 2.07
C THR A 156 -1.51 4.93 0.78
N ASN A 157 -2.04 4.28 -0.27
CA ASN A 157 -1.43 4.07 -1.58
C ASN A 157 -0.32 2.99 -1.67
N ARG A 158 -0.12 2.17 -0.64
CA ARG A 158 0.74 0.97 -0.71
C ARG A 158 -0.10 -0.30 -0.80
N HIS A 159 -0.88 -0.43 -1.88
CA HIS A 159 -1.78 -1.56 -2.15
C HIS A 159 -1.12 -2.95 -2.01
N ARG A 160 0.19 -3.06 -2.19
CA ARG A 160 0.91 -4.33 -2.03
C ARG A 160 0.96 -4.84 -0.60
N GLN A 161 0.78 -3.98 0.41
CA GLN A 161 0.81 -4.38 1.82
C GLN A 161 -0.45 -5.18 2.22
N GLN A 162 -1.54 -5.05 1.44
CA GLN A 162 -2.83 -5.71 1.67
C GLN A 162 -3.22 -6.69 0.53
N SER A 163 -2.29 -7.00 -0.37
CA SER A 163 -2.57 -7.75 -1.61
C SER A 163 -3.19 -9.14 -1.38
N LEU A 164 -2.90 -9.80 -0.26
CA LEU A 164 -3.44 -11.11 0.05
C LEU A 164 -4.92 -11.04 0.38
N VAL A 165 -5.30 -10.14 1.31
CA VAL A 165 -6.71 -9.98 1.68
C VAL A 165 -7.52 -9.37 0.54
N GLU A 166 -6.95 -8.43 -0.24
CA GLU A 166 -7.60 -7.90 -1.45
C GLU A 166 -7.89 -9.01 -2.48
N THR A 167 -6.95 -9.95 -2.66
CA THR A 167 -7.15 -11.10 -3.55
C THR A 167 -8.25 -12.01 -3.03
N LYS A 168 -8.29 -12.29 -1.72
CA LYS A 168 -9.38 -13.09 -1.12
C LYS A 168 -10.72 -12.38 -1.20
N ASN A 169 -10.76 -11.07 -0.99
CA ASN A 169 -11.96 -10.25 -1.16
C ASN A 169 -12.54 -10.37 -2.56
N LYS A 170 -11.69 -10.31 -3.60
CA LYS A 170 -12.13 -10.52 -5.00
C LYS A 170 -12.73 -11.90 -5.20
N ILE A 171 -12.09 -12.94 -4.70
CA ILE A 171 -12.58 -14.33 -4.81
C ILE A 171 -13.93 -14.47 -4.09
N ILE A 172 -14.04 -13.98 -2.86
CA ILE A 172 -15.28 -14.07 -2.06
C ILE A 172 -16.40 -13.30 -2.74
N ALA A 173 -16.15 -12.04 -3.11
CA ALA A 173 -17.16 -11.17 -3.75
C ALA A 173 -17.66 -11.79 -5.05
N SER A 174 -16.76 -12.18 -5.96
CA SER A 174 -17.15 -12.71 -7.27
C SER A 174 -17.98 -13.99 -7.13
N ASN A 175 -17.62 -14.91 -6.25
CA ASN A 175 -18.38 -16.15 -6.07
C ASN A 175 -19.75 -15.92 -5.44
N LEU A 176 -19.84 -15.08 -4.40
CA LEU A 176 -21.13 -14.75 -3.79
C LEU A 176 -22.05 -14.00 -4.75
N LEU A 177 -21.53 -13.01 -5.50
CA LEU A 177 -22.32 -12.26 -6.49
C LEU A 177 -22.77 -13.13 -7.64
N ASN A 178 -21.89 -13.99 -8.17
CA ASN A 178 -22.27 -14.94 -9.22
C ASN A 178 -23.37 -15.91 -8.76
N LEU A 179 -23.29 -16.36 -7.51
CA LEU A 179 -24.35 -17.20 -6.94
C LEU A 179 -25.69 -16.46 -6.82
N LEU A 180 -25.69 -15.18 -6.42
CA LEU A 180 -26.90 -14.35 -6.41
C LEU A 180 -27.46 -14.18 -7.83
N ASN A 181 -26.61 -13.82 -8.80
CA ASN A 181 -26.99 -13.65 -10.19
C ASN A 181 -27.60 -14.94 -10.75
N TYR A 182 -26.97 -16.10 -10.49
CA TYR A 182 -27.53 -17.40 -10.90
C TYR A 182 -28.94 -17.61 -10.35
N LYS A 183 -29.14 -17.35 -9.04
CA LYS A 183 -30.47 -17.50 -8.43
C LYS A 183 -31.50 -16.53 -8.99
N GLU A 184 -31.09 -15.31 -9.33
CA GLU A 184 -31.96 -14.33 -9.95
C GLU A 184 -32.40 -14.78 -11.36
N LEU A 185 -31.47 -15.33 -12.13
CA LEU A 185 -31.77 -15.90 -13.46
C LEU A 185 -32.71 -17.12 -13.38
N ASP A 186 -32.48 -17.98 -12.37
CA ASP A 186 -33.27 -19.21 -12.19
C ASP A 186 -34.69 -18.92 -11.67
N THR A 187 -34.81 -17.99 -10.72
CA THR A 187 -36.09 -17.73 -10.04
C THR A 187 -36.87 -16.52 -10.56
N GLY A 188 -36.22 -15.67 -11.38
CA GLY A 188 -36.77 -14.38 -11.82
C GLY A 188 -36.94 -13.36 -10.69
N LYS A 189 -36.41 -13.62 -9.48
CA LYS A 189 -36.55 -12.77 -8.30
C LYS A 189 -35.20 -12.35 -7.75
N TYR A 190 -35.09 -11.09 -7.31
CA TYR A 190 -33.89 -10.56 -6.68
C TYR A 190 -33.51 -11.35 -5.41
N SER A 191 -32.29 -11.85 -5.36
CA SER A 191 -31.77 -12.65 -4.25
C SER A 191 -30.89 -11.81 -3.32
N LYS A 192 -31.12 -11.93 -1.99
CA LYS A 192 -30.32 -11.25 -0.94
C LYS A 192 -29.58 -12.23 -0.03
N ASP A 193 -29.54 -13.49 -0.39
CA ASP A 193 -29.15 -14.60 0.51
C ASP A 193 -27.67 -14.93 0.49
N TRP A 194 -26.78 -13.98 0.30
CA TRP A 194 -25.34 -14.27 0.26
C TRP A 194 -24.77 -14.71 1.63
N THR A 195 -25.35 -14.26 2.73
CA THR A 195 -24.81 -14.50 4.09
C THR A 195 -24.77 -15.98 4.46
N LYS A 196 -25.78 -16.76 4.07
CA LYS A 196 -25.82 -18.21 4.34
C LYS A 196 -24.80 -19.01 3.56
N HIS A 197 -24.30 -18.45 2.45
CA HIS A 197 -23.29 -19.09 1.60
C HIS A 197 -21.85 -18.71 1.96
N LEU A 198 -21.65 -17.73 2.85
CA LEU A 198 -20.33 -17.25 3.20
C LEU A 198 -19.45 -18.34 3.83
N LYS A 199 -19.93 -19.00 4.89
CA LYS A 199 -19.15 -20.05 5.58
C LYS A 199 -18.85 -21.26 4.69
N PRO A 200 -19.80 -21.84 3.94
CA PRO A 200 -19.49 -22.88 2.95
C PRO A 200 -18.46 -22.45 1.92
N LEU A 201 -18.52 -21.21 1.42
CA LEU A 201 -17.55 -20.69 0.48
C LEU A 201 -16.14 -20.58 1.10
N ILE A 202 -16.03 -20.09 2.33
CA ILE A 202 -14.75 -20.02 3.05
C ILE A 202 -14.13 -21.40 3.21
N SER A 203 -14.92 -22.41 3.57
CA SER A 203 -14.43 -23.79 3.63
C SER A 203 -13.87 -24.24 2.28
N LEU A 204 -14.66 -24.09 1.20
CA LEU A 204 -14.22 -24.46 -0.15
C LEU A 204 -12.94 -23.74 -0.57
N ILE A 205 -12.80 -22.44 -0.25
CA ILE A 205 -11.58 -21.69 -0.55
C ILE A 205 -10.38 -22.28 0.18
N ASN A 206 -10.52 -22.64 1.46
CA ASN A 206 -9.43 -23.18 2.26
C ASN A 206 -9.07 -24.62 1.84
N ASP A 207 -10.06 -25.45 1.49
CA ASP A 207 -9.87 -26.83 1.05
C ASP A 207 -9.12 -26.91 -0.31
N ASN A 208 -9.25 -25.88 -1.14
CA ASN A 208 -8.59 -25.77 -2.43
C ASN A 208 -7.27 -24.98 -2.41
N LEU A 209 -6.71 -24.69 -1.24
CA LEU A 209 -5.40 -24.09 -1.15
C LEU A 209 -4.32 -25.08 -1.61
N PRO A 210 -3.29 -24.61 -2.36
CA PRO A 210 -2.15 -25.45 -2.67
C PRO A 210 -1.47 -25.91 -1.38
N LYS A 211 -1.02 -27.16 -1.34
CA LYS A 211 -0.24 -27.66 -0.22
C LYS A 211 1.03 -26.83 -0.09
N ILE A 212 1.26 -26.28 1.11
CA ILE A 212 2.48 -25.53 1.38
C ILE A 212 3.62 -26.55 1.45
N ILE A 213 4.55 -26.45 0.52
CA ILE A 213 5.82 -27.18 0.62
C ILE A 213 6.64 -26.42 1.66
N THR A 214 6.81 -27.01 2.83
CA THR A 214 7.56 -26.43 3.96
C THR A 214 9.07 -26.66 3.81
N GLU A 215 9.63 -26.54 2.63
CA GLU A 215 11.06 -26.37 2.53
C GLU A 215 11.41 -24.96 2.96
N GLU A 216 12.15 -24.84 4.05
CA GLU A 216 12.74 -23.57 4.51
C GLU A 216 13.81 -23.12 3.53
N ILE A 217 13.38 -22.67 2.37
CA ILE A 217 14.29 -21.99 1.43
C ILE A 217 14.40 -20.57 1.98
N PHE A 218 15.48 -20.29 2.68
CA PHE A 218 15.87 -18.91 2.99
C PHE A 218 16.31 -18.26 1.67
N PRO A 219 15.49 -17.35 1.07
CA PRO A 219 15.90 -16.73 -0.17
C PRO A 219 17.15 -15.88 0.08
N GLU A 220 18.12 -15.98 -0.81
CA GLU A 220 19.24 -15.08 -0.80
C GLU A 220 18.78 -13.62 -0.92
N PRO A 221 19.57 -12.65 -0.42
CA PRO A 221 19.26 -11.24 -0.61
C PRO A 221 19.12 -10.95 -2.10
N ILE A 222 17.98 -10.41 -2.51
CA ILE A 222 17.76 -10.02 -3.89
C ILE A 222 18.53 -8.72 -4.12
N LEU A 223 19.70 -8.85 -4.70
CA LEU A 223 20.41 -7.70 -5.27
C LEU A 223 19.67 -7.31 -6.55
N SER A 224 19.16 -6.07 -6.61
CA SER A 224 18.51 -5.55 -7.81
C SER A 224 19.41 -5.70 -9.03
N LYS A 225 18.89 -6.25 -10.13
CA LYS A 225 19.66 -6.47 -11.37
C LYS A 225 20.00 -5.17 -12.12
N ASN A 226 19.47 -4.02 -11.72
CA ASN A 226 19.79 -2.72 -12.32
C ASN A 226 21.05 -2.14 -11.69
N SER A 227 22.11 -1.98 -12.45
CA SER A 227 23.43 -1.49 -12.02
C SER A 227 23.38 -0.18 -11.20
N ASN A 228 22.43 0.73 -11.50
CA ASN A 228 22.29 2.00 -10.78
C ASN A 228 21.53 1.89 -9.44
N ASN A 229 20.80 0.80 -9.20
CA ASN A 229 20.05 0.58 -7.97
C ASN A 229 20.77 -0.30 -6.95
N ASN A 230 21.91 -0.88 -7.34
CA ASN A 230 22.72 -1.76 -6.48
C ASN A 230 23.75 -1.00 -5.64
N ILE A 231 23.94 0.29 -5.90
CA ILE A 231 24.85 1.10 -5.12
C ILE A 231 24.18 1.45 -3.80
N MET A 232 24.71 0.89 -2.73
CA MET A 232 24.29 1.21 -1.38
C MET A 232 24.66 2.66 -1.06
N LEU A 233 23.67 3.44 -0.63
CA LEU A 233 23.88 4.82 -0.22
C LEU A 233 24.52 4.84 1.18
N PRO A 234 25.59 5.63 1.39
CA PRO A 234 26.18 5.80 2.73
C PRO A 234 25.20 6.43 3.74
N ILE A 235 25.45 6.17 5.02
CA ILE A 235 24.81 6.90 6.13
C ILE A 235 25.15 8.39 5.99
N ASN A 236 24.25 9.27 6.42
CA ASN A 236 24.27 10.72 6.28
C ASN A 236 24.17 11.24 4.81
N THR A 237 23.92 10.36 3.84
CA THR A 237 23.54 10.81 2.50
C THR A 237 22.26 11.63 2.57
N LYS A 238 22.29 12.82 1.95
CA LYS A 238 21.14 13.73 1.89
C LYS A 238 20.28 13.43 0.68
N GLY A 239 18.99 13.49 0.87
CA GLY A 239 18.05 13.23 -0.22
C GLY A 239 16.64 13.72 0.06
N ARG A 240 15.85 13.73 -0.98
CA ARG A 240 14.40 14.01 -0.95
C ARG A 240 13.63 12.70 -1.03
N VAL A 241 12.48 12.66 -0.39
CA VAL A 241 11.61 11.50 -0.38
C VAL A 241 10.55 11.63 -1.47
N ARG A 242 10.31 10.55 -2.20
CA ARG A 242 9.21 10.47 -3.16
C ARG A 242 7.87 10.64 -2.45
N LEU A 243 7.02 11.52 -2.97
CA LEU A 243 5.68 11.73 -2.46
C LEU A 243 4.75 10.60 -2.93
N ASP A 244 4.02 10.02 -2.00
CA ASP A 244 3.04 8.95 -2.29
C ASP A 244 1.71 9.53 -2.81
N VAL A 245 1.43 10.79 -2.50
CA VAL A 245 0.17 11.48 -2.83
C VAL A 245 0.48 12.83 -3.44
N ASN A 246 -0.23 13.15 -4.53
CA ASN A 246 -0.20 14.50 -5.09
C ASN A 246 -0.95 15.47 -4.16
N LYS A 247 -0.28 16.56 -3.78
CA LYS A 247 -0.86 17.60 -2.92
C LYS A 247 -0.55 18.97 -3.52
N ASP A 248 -1.49 19.90 -3.37
CA ASP A 248 -1.25 21.31 -3.67
C ASP A 248 -0.32 21.97 -2.63
N ILE A 249 -0.04 23.25 -2.82
CA ILE A 249 0.84 24.02 -1.91
C ILE A 249 0.29 24.11 -0.49
N ASN A 250 -1.02 23.99 -0.32
CA ASN A 250 -1.71 24.02 0.98
C ASN A 250 -1.85 22.62 1.61
N GLY A 251 -1.29 21.58 0.97
CA GLY A 251 -1.35 20.21 1.44
C GLY A 251 -2.65 19.48 1.08
N LYS A 252 -3.59 20.09 0.34
CA LYS A 252 -4.81 19.47 -0.14
C LYS A 252 -4.48 18.41 -1.19
N ARG A 253 -5.04 17.21 -1.03
CA ARG A 253 -4.87 16.09 -1.96
C ARG A 253 -5.47 16.42 -3.33
N LEU A 254 -4.70 16.20 -4.37
CA LEU A 254 -5.13 16.30 -5.77
C LEU A 254 -5.40 14.91 -6.35
N ILE A 255 -6.31 14.83 -7.31
CA ILE A 255 -6.64 13.57 -7.99
C ILE A 255 -5.60 13.30 -9.08
N GLY A 256 -4.88 12.19 -8.92
CA GLY A 256 -3.87 11.74 -9.88
C GLY A 256 -2.61 12.61 -9.93
N TRP A 257 -1.77 12.35 -10.90
CA TRP A 257 -0.50 13.02 -11.14
C TRP A 257 -0.47 13.62 -12.54
N ARG A 258 -0.15 14.91 -12.65
CA ARG A 258 0.02 15.60 -13.92
C ARG A 258 1.51 15.74 -14.27
N SER A 259 1.80 16.03 -15.52
CA SER A 259 3.14 16.43 -15.93
C SER A 259 3.49 17.77 -15.26
N GLY A 260 4.63 17.81 -14.56
CA GLY A 260 5.05 19.01 -13.82
C GLY A 260 4.62 19.08 -12.36
N ASP A 261 3.80 18.14 -11.86
CA ASP A 261 3.50 18.07 -10.43
C ASP A 261 4.75 17.74 -9.60
N ILE A 262 4.82 18.31 -8.40
CA ILE A 262 5.89 18.02 -7.43
C ILE A 262 5.81 16.56 -7.03
N ARG A 263 6.89 15.80 -7.23
CA ARG A 263 7.02 14.37 -6.98
C ARG A 263 7.86 14.04 -5.74
N TRP A 264 8.66 15.00 -5.30
CA TRP A 264 9.64 14.82 -4.24
C TRP A 264 9.38 15.80 -3.09
N SER A 265 9.75 15.40 -1.89
CA SER A 265 9.60 16.27 -0.70
C SER A 265 10.41 17.55 -0.86
N LYS A 266 9.88 18.68 -0.33
CA LYS A 266 10.65 19.91 -0.23
C LYS A 266 11.75 19.77 0.82
N ASN A 267 11.47 19.05 1.91
CA ASN A 267 12.44 18.80 2.95
C ASN A 267 13.51 17.83 2.47
N ILE A 268 14.73 18.12 2.81
CA ILE A 268 15.90 17.27 2.63
C ILE A 268 16.09 16.50 3.92
N LEU A 269 16.15 15.18 3.83
CA LEU A 269 16.37 14.28 4.96
C LEU A 269 17.71 13.56 4.79
N GLU A 270 18.26 13.05 5.88
CA GLU A 270 19.52 12.30 5.90
C GLU A 270 19.25 10.83 6.19
N ILE A 271 20.00 9.94 5.54
CA ILE A 271 19.98 8.52 5.85
C ILE A 271 20.57 8.30 7.23
N GLU A 272 19.80 7.70 8.11
CA GLU A 272 20.20 7.34 9.46
C GLU A 272 20.73 5.91 9.54
N ASN A 273 20.01 4.95 8.97
CA ASN A 273 20.40 3.54 8.97
C ASN A 273 20.16 2.88 7.61
N ILE A 274 20.94 1.82 7.37
CA ILE A 274 20.80 0.93 6.22
C ILE A 274 20.29 -0.40 6.75
N ILE A 275 19.20 -0.90 6.14
CA ILE A 275 18.55 -2.13 6.56
C ILE A 275 18.70 -3.16 5.46
N LEU A 276 19.40 -4.23 5.80
CA LEU A 276 19.58 -5.40 4.95
C LEU A 276 18.73 -6.54 5.49
N LYS A 277 17.86 -7.07 4.66
CA LYS A 277 17.01 -8.21 5.00
C LYS A 277 16.98 -9.16 3.81
N ALA A 278 17.18 -10.46 4.07
CA ALA A 278 17.11 -11.50 3.04
C ALA A 278 15.77 -11.44 2.29
N GLY A 279 15.81 -11.52 0.96
CA GLY A 279 14.63 -11.43 0.11
C GLY A 279 14.00 -10.03 -0.03
N PHE A 280 14.64 -8.98 0.50
CA PHE A 280 14.17 -7.59 0.40
C PHE A 280 15.23 -6.70 -0.27
N PRO A 281 14.82 -5.63 -0.98
CA PRO A 281 15.76 -4.62 -1.45
C PRO A 281 16.41 -3.92 -0.25
N ILE A 282 17.55 -3.30 -0.50
CA ILE A 282 18.18 -2.41 0.49
C ILE A 282 17.19 -1.33 0.86
N MET A 283 16.94 -1.17 2.16
CA MET A 283 16.06 -0.16 2.70
C MET A 283 16.84 0.82 3.59
N TYR A 284 16.33 2.01 3.69
CA TYR A 284 16.95 3.12 4.42
C TYR A 284 15.94 3.71 5.40
N SER A 285 16.34 3.91 6.66
CA SER A 285 15.63 4.81 7.57
C SER A 285 16.20 6.21 7.45
N LEU A 286 15.36 7.22 7.63
CA LEU A 286 15.74 8.61 7.54
C LEU A 286 15.57 9.27 8.90
N LYS A 287 16.43 10.23 9.21
CA LYS A 287 16.32 11.03 10.42
C LYS A 287 14.93 11.67 10.50
N ASN A 288 14.31 11.62 11.66
CA ASN A 288 12.96 12.13 11.95
C ASN A 288 11.79 11.38 11.27
N GLU A 289 12.02 10.23 10.61
CA GLU A 289 10.96 9.32 10.13
C GLU A 289 10.96 8.05 11.01
N ILE A 290 10.04 7.96 11.98
CA ILE A 290 9.94 6.80 12.87
C ILE A 290 9.26 5.64 12.15
N ASN A 291 9.91 4.45 12.15
CA ASN A 291 9.38 3.20 11.58
C ASN A 291 9.01 3.25 10.07
N ILE A 292 9.56 4.20 9.33
CA ILE A 292 9.37 4.30 7.88
C ILE A 292 10.67 3.92 7.18
N PHE A 293 10.60 2.91 6.31
CA PHE A 293 11.73 2.44 5.54
C PHE A 293 11.52 2.75 4.06
N ARG A 294 12.55 3.23 3.38
CA ARG A 294 12.52 3.67 1.98
C ARG A 294 13.45 2.81 1.15
N THR A 295 13.03 2.45 -0.05
CA THR A 295 13.90 1.83 -1.05
C THR A 295 14.74 2.89 -1.78
N ARG A 296 15.79 2.48 -2.48
CA ARG A 296 16.64 3.38 -3.29
C ARG A 296 15.82 4.25 -4.26
N GLN A 297 14.77 3.70 -4.85
CA GLN A 297 13.92 4.40 -5.83
C GLN A 297 12.97 5.42 -5.20
N GLN A 298 12.76 5.35 -3.90
CA GLN A 298 11.98 6.32 -3.14
C GLN A 298 12.83 7.48 -2.62
N LEU A 299 14.11 7.51 -2.95
CA LEU A 299 15.07 8.52 -2.54
C LEU A 299 15.71 9.19 -3.75
N GLN A 300 15.64 10.52 -3.80
CA GLN A 300 16.38 11.37 -4.71
C GLN A 300 17.60 11.92 -3.98
N VAL A 301 18.75 11.40 -4.28
CA VAL A 301 20.03 11.89 -3.72
C VAL A 301 20.31 13.30 -4.25
N ILE A 302 20.80 14.16 -3.37
CA ILE A 302 21.13 15.57 -3.65
C ILE A 302 22.62 15.79 -3.51
#